data_ba8385ca3e804c9022a26e5375fbce41
#
_entry.id   ba8385ca3e804c9022a26e5375fbce41
#
_cell.length_a   1.000
_cell.length_b   1.000
_cell.length_c   1.000
_cell.angle_alpha   90.00
_cell.angle_beta   90.00
_cell.angle_gamma   90.00
#
_symmetry.space_group_name_H-M   'P 1'
#
loop_
_entity.id
_entity.type
_entity.pdbx_description
1 polymer ?
#
loop_
_entity_poly.entity_id
_entity_poly.type
_entity_poly.pdbx_seq_one_letter_code
_entity_poly.pdbx_strand_id
1 'polypeptide(L)'
;MQINEQLIREIVTQVLAGMEQPQSASKPAALLGRSMTLVEKGEARPGSKADEVIIAVAPAFGKYQNKTIVNIPHSDVLREMIAGIEEEGVRARVIRVLRSSDVAFAAHDATKLSGSGIAIGIQSRGTTVIHQKDLPPLSNLELFSQSPLLDLEVYRQIGRNAAKYAKGESPTPVPTRNDQMARPKFQAKAAVLHIKETEHVVQGAKPIELEYSFN
;
A
#
# COMPACT_ATOMS: atom_id res chain seq x y z
N MET A 1 -16.07 42.23 -6.43
CA MET A 1 -16.02 41.17 -7.46
C MET A 1 -16.99 40.08 -7.01
N GLN A 2 -18.22 40.06 -7.59
CA GLN A 2 -19.21 39.06 -7.22
C GLN A 2 -18.81 37.72 -7.92
N ILE A 3 -18.53 36.71 -7.12
CA ILE A 3 -18.29 35.38 -7.66
C ILE A 3 -19.63 34.80 -8.10
N ASN A 4 -19.77 34.56 -9.40
CA ASN A 4 -21.00 34.06 -10.00
C ASN A 4 -21.18 32.56 -9.64
N GLU A 5 -22.20 32.27 -8.86
CA GLU A 5 -22.53 30.92 -8.40
C GLU A 5 -22.74 29.91 -9.56
N GLN A 6 -23.20 30.39 -10.69
CA GLN A 6 -23.33 29.63 -11.92
C GLN A 6 -21.97 29.17 -12.46
N LEU A 7 -20.96 30.03 -12.44
CA LEU A 7 -19.60 29.69 -12.89
C LEU A 7 -18.95 28.64 -11.99
N ILE A 8 -19.20 28.72 -10.68
CA ILE A 8 -18.69 27.71 -9.73
C ILE A 8 -19.36 26.35 -10.02
N ARG A 9 -20.66 26.31 -10.23
CA ARG A 9 -21.38 25.08 -10.58
C ARG A 9 -20.89 24.47 -11.90
N GLU A 10 -20.64 25.30 -12.89
CA GLU A 10 -20.14 24.88 -14.20
C GLU A 10 -18.72 24.28 -14.09
N ILE A 11 -17.82 24.93 -13.35
CA ILE A 11 -16.46 24.44 -13.09
C ILE A 11 -16.50 23.11 -12.31
N VAL A 12 -17.32 23.02 -11.27
CA VAL A 12 -17.49 21.78 -10.49
C VAL A 12 -18.03 20.64 -11.39
N THR A 13 -19.00 20.92 -12.22
CA THR A 13 -19.57 19.93 -13.16
C THR A 13 -18.54 19.47 -14.19
N GLN A 14 -17.75 20.39 -14.75
CA GLN A 14 -16.68 20.06 -15.69
C GLN A 14 -15.56 19.24 -15.03
N VAL A 15 -15.18 19.57 -13.79
CA VAL A 15 -14.19 18.81 -13.04
C VAL A 15 -14.68 17.39 -12.73
N LEU A 16 -15.95 17.26 -12.33
CA LEU A 16 -16.54 15.94 -12.07
C LEU A 16 -16.67 15.10 -13.35
N ALA A 17 -17.11 15.69 -14.47
CA ALA A 17 -17.19 15.02 -15.76
C ALA A 17 -15.80 14.62 -16.30
N GLY A 18 -14.76 15.44 -16.06
CA GLY A 18 -13.38 15.10 -16.41
C GLY A 18 -12.78 13.98 -15.55
N MET A 19 -13.35 13.73 -14.35
CA MET A 19 -12.94 12.63 -13.48
C MET A 19 -13.58 11.29 -13.87
N GLU A 20 -14.65 11.29 -14.68
CA GLU A 20 -15.37 10.09 -15.13
C GLU A 20 -14.88 9.54 -16.49
N GLN A 21 -14.00 10.24 -17.21
CA GLN A 21 -13.45 9.71 -18.44
C GLN A 21 -12.35 8.67 -18.14
N PRO A 22 -12.54 7.40 -18.52
CA PRO A 22 -11.48 6.40 -18.40
C PRO A 22 -10.38 6.74 -19.41
N GLN A 23 -9.20 7.11 -18.91
CA GLN A 23 -8.02 7.10 -19.75
C GLN A 23 -7.83 5.66 -20.27
N SER A 24 -7.71 5.52 -21.60
CA SER A 24 -7.42 4.25 -22.27
C SER A 24 -6.03 3.74 -21.86
N ALA A 25 -5.97 3.12 -20.66
CA ALA A 25 -4.95 2.17 -20.35
C ALA A 25 -5.37 0.83 -20.97
N SER A 26 -4.47 0.16 -21.66
CA SER A 26 -4.64 -1.20 -22.17
C SER A 26 -5.44 -2.03 -21.17
N LYS A 27 -6.58 -2.57 -21.60
CA LYS A 27 -7.41 -3.46 -20.79
C LYS A 27 -6.53 -4.55 -20.19
N PRO A 28 -6.34 -4.60 -18.85
CA PRO A 28 -5.93 -5.85 -18.25
C PRO A 28 -7.07 -6.84 -18.47
N ALA A 29 -6.71 -8.07 -18.84
CA ALA A 29 -7.64 -9.19 -18.95
C ALA A 29 -8.56 -9.16 -17.73
N ALA A 30 -9.87 -9.37 -17.96
CA ALA A 30 -10.91 -9.32 -16.95
C ALA A 30 -10.52 -10.13 -15.71
N LEU A 31 -9.96 -9.47 -14.71
CA LEU A 31 -9.84 -9.98 -13.36
C LEU A 31 -11.25 -9.95 -12.76
N LEU A 32 -11.97 -11.05 -12.92
CA LEU A 32 -13.19 -11.36 -12.18
C LEU A 32 -12.84 -11.12 -10.69
N GLY A 33 -13.55 -10.22 -10.03
CA GLY A 33 -13.34 -9.78 -8.67
C GLY A 33 -13.25 -10.94 -7.68
N ARG A 34 -12.04 -11.45 -7.49
CA ARG A 34 -11.75 -12.42 -6.44
C ARG A 34 -11.80 -11.66 -5.13
N SER A 35 -12.66 -12.11 -4.23
CA SER A 35 -12.76 -11.52 -2.91
C SER A 35 -11.55 -11.91 -2.07
N MET A 36 -11.13 -10.99 -1.19
CA MET A 36 -10.10 -11.23 -0.18
C MET A 36 -10.77 -11.20 1.19
N THR A 37 -10.45 -12.16 2.03
CA THR A 37 -10.83 -12.16 3.43
C THR A 37 -9.58 -11.94 4.27
N LEU A 38 -9.62 -10.96 5.18
CA LEU A 38 -8.60 -10.69 6.20
C LEU A 38 -9.21 -10.94 7.58
N VAL A 39 -8.70 -11.94 8.29
CA VAL A 39 -9.15 -12.32 9.63
C VAL A 39 -8.11 -11.92 10.66
N GLU A 40 -8.51 -11.10 11.64
CA GLU A 40 -7.64 -10.69 12.75
C GLU A 40 -7.46 -11.84 13.74
N LYS A 41 -6.21 -12.25 14.02
CA LYS A 41 -5.85 -13.40 14.90
C LYS A 41 -5.30 -12.98 16.27
N GLY A 42 -5.29 -11.67 16.56
CA GLY A 42 -4.75 -11.13 17.79
C GLY A 42 -3.40 -10.45 17.60
N GLU A 43 -2.66 -10.23 18.69
CA GLU A 43 -1.38 -9.50 18.67
C GLU A 43 -0.33 -10.27 17.84
N ALA A 44 0.30 -9.55 16.90
CA ALA A 44 1.39 -10.10 16.09
C ALA A 44 2.65 -10.33 16.95
N ARG A 45 3.23 -11.51 16.85
CA ARG A 45 4.43 -11.90 17.60
C ARG A 45 5.66 -11.83 16.69
N PRO A 46 6.86 -11.62 17.27
CA PRO A 46 8.10 -11.70 16.51
C PRO A 46 8.24 -13.06 15.82
N GLY A 47 8.53 -13.02 14.52
CA GLY A 47 8.89 -14.19 13.74
C GLY A 47 10.32 -14.63 14.03
N SER A 48 10.57 -15.92 13.88
CA SER A 48 11.91 -16.53 14.10
C SER A 48 12.59 -16.99 12.80
N LYS A 49 11.88 -16.94 11.68
CA LYS A 49 12.37 -17.48 10.41
C LYS A 49 12.94 -16.37 9.54
N ALA A 50 14.20 -16.54 9.12
CA ALA A 50 14.88 -15.59 8.26
C ALA A 50 14.29 -15.52 6.82
N ASP A 51 13.48 -16.52 6.44
CA ASP A 51 12.84 -16.66 5.14
C ASP A 51 11.42 -16.05 5.12
N GLU A 52 11.18 -14.95 5.83
CA GLU A 52 9.89 -14.27 5.82
C GLU A 52 10.03 -12.77 5.52
N VAL A 53 9.02 -12.21 4.86
CA VAL A 53 8.78 -10.77 4.71
C VAL A 53 7.41 -10.44 5.28
N ILE A 54 7.33 -9.42 6.12
CA ILE A 54 6.05 -8.93 6.63
C ILE A 54 5.51 -7.84 5.71
N ILE A 55 4.23 -7.95 5.35
CA ILE A 55 3.46 -6.87 4.74
C ILE A 55 2.62 -6.21 5.84
N ALA A 56 3.00 -4.99 6.21
CA ALA A 56 2.30 -4.16 7.19
C ALA A 56 1.24 -3.31 6.49
N VAL A 57 -0.01 -3.69 6.60
CA VAL A 57 -1.11 -2.88 6.08
C VAL A 57 -1.54 -1.83 7.09
N ALA A 58 -1.88 -0.65 6.59
CA ALA A 58 -2.36 0.47 7.38
C ALA A 58 -3.76 0.21 7.99
N PRO A 59 -4.22 1.03 8.96
CA PRO A 59 -5.43 0.76 9.74
C PRO A 59 -6.69 0.48 8.93
N ALA A 60 -6.93 1.23 7.86
CA ALA A 60 -8.15 1.11 7.05
C ALA A 60 -8.06 0.09 5.91
N PHE A 61 -6.85 -0.40 5.58
CA PHE A 61 -6.62 -1.27 4.42
C PHE A 61 -7.43 -2.57 4.47
N GLY A 62 -8.21 -2.82 3.42
CA GLY A 62 -9.01 -4.05 3.27
C GLY A 62 -10.17 -4.21 4.27
N LYS A 63 -10.40 -3.21 5.14
CA LYS A 63 -11.47 -3.22 6.15
C LYS A 63 -12.45 -2.06 5.97
N TYR A 64 -11.95 -0.83 5.97
CA TYR A 64 -12.72 0.41 5.80
C TYR A 64 -12.49 1.04 4.43
N GLN A 65 -11.35 0.80 3.84
CA GLN A 65 -11.01 1.12 2.47
C GLN A 65 -10.59 -0.17 1.75
N ASN A 66 -11.08 -0.39 0.54
CA ASN A 66 -10.85 -1.63 -0.22
C ASN A 66 -10.21 -1.41 -1.60
N LYS A 67 -9.86 -0.16 -1.93
CA LYS A 67 -9.25 0.22 -3.21
C LYS A 67 -8.20 1.32 -3.01
N THR A 68 -7.15 1.29 -3.83
CA THR A 68 -6.15 2.35 -3.90
C THR A 68 -6.72 3.65 -4.47
N ILE A 69 -5.91 4.72 -4.48
CA ILE A 69 -6.28 6.03 -5.03
C ILE A 69 -6.70 5.96 -6.51
N VAL A 70 -6.19 4.99 -7.28
CA VAL A 70 -6.53 4.73 -8.68
C VAL A 70 -7.50 3.57 -8.85
N ASN A 71 -8.23 3.22 -7.79
CA ASN A 71 -9.27 2.20 -7.76
C ASN A 71 -8.81 0.75 -8.00
N ILE A 72 -7.53 0.44 -7.82
CA ILE A 72 -7.05 -0.95 -7.80
C ILE A 72 -7.55 -1.61 -6.51
N PRO A 73 -8.24 -2.78 -6.57
CA PRO A 73 -8.67 -3.50 -5.38
C PRO A 73 -7.50 -3.88 -4.47
N HIS A 74 -7.67 -3.73 -3.15
CA HIS A 74 -6.64 -4.14 -2.19
C HIS A 74 -6.35 -5.64 -2.23
N SER A 75 -7.34 -6.46 -2.62
CA SER A 75 -7.17 -7.89 -2.87
C SER A 75 -6.12 -8.17 -3.94
N ASP A 76 -6.16 -7.41 -5.03
CA ASP A 76 -5.24 -7.61 -6.14
C ASP A 76 -3.84 -7.09 -5.79
N VAL A 77 -3.77 -5.93 -5.11
CA VAL A 77 -2.49 -5.38 -4.61
C VAL A 77 -1.80 -6.37 -3.67
N LEU A 78 -2.52 -6.87 -2.66
CA LEU A 78 -1.95 -7.78 -1.67
C LEU A 78 -1.54 -9.12 -2.31
N ARG A 79 -2.36 -9.64 -3.25
CA ARG A 79 -2.03 -10.85 -4.00
C ARG A 79 -0.74 -10.71 -4.79
N GLU A 80 -0.56 -9.61 -5.50
CA GLU A 80 0.65 -9.38 -6.29
C GLU A 80 1.89 -9.24 -5.41
N MET A 81 1.80 -8.53 -4.30
CA MET A 81 2.91 -8.44 -3.36
C MET A 81 3.29 -9.81 -2.78
N ILE A 82 2.30 -10.59 -2.34
CA ILE A 82 2.51 -11.94 -1.80
C ILE A 82 3.14 -12.84 -2.87
N ALA A 83 2.57 -12.84 -4.07
CA ALA A 83 3.08 -13.64 -5.18
C ALA A 83 4.54 -13.26 -5.53
N GLY A 84 4.87 -11.95 -5.53
CA GLY A 84 6.24 -11.51 -5.74
C GLY A 84 7.21 -12.00 -4.67
N ILE A 85 6.79 -12.06 -3.40
CA ILE A 85 7.58 -12.60 -2.30
C ILE A 85 7.78 -14.12 -2.45
N GLU A 86 6.70 -14.84 -2.75
CA GLU A 86 6.70 -16.30 -2.87
C GLU A 86 7.49 -16.79 -4.09
N GLU A 87 7.51 -16.07 -5.19
CA GLU A 87 8.33 -16.35 -6.37
C GLU A 87 9.83 -16.37 -6.07
N GLU A 88 10.27 -15.63 -5.07
CA GLU A 88 11.64 -15.61 -4.60
C GLU A 88 11.93 -16.67 -3.52
N GLY A 89 10.98 -17.56 -3.24
CA GLY A 89 11.10 -18.63 -2.25
C GLY A 89 11.03 -18.15 -0.80
N VAL A 90 10.52 -16.94 -0.57
CA VAL A 90 10.36 -16.34 0.76
C VAL A 90 8.87 -16.33 1.13
N ARG A 91 8.55 -16.42 2.41
CA ARG A 91 7.17 -16.47 2.89
C ARG A 91 6.64 -15.06 3.17
N ALA A 92 5.44 -14.80 2.72
CA ALA A 92 4.72 -13.58 3.07
C ALA A 92 3.92 -13.79 4.37
N ARG A 93 3.98 -12.77 5.24
CA ARG A 93 3.17 -12.67 6.45
C ARG A 93 2.51 -11.30 6.48
N VAL A 94 1.24 -11.23 6.85
CA VAL A 94 0.48 -9.98 6.82
C VAL A 94 0.10 -9.56 8.23
N ILE A 95 0.35 -8.29 8.56
CA ILE A 95 -0.06 -7.71 9.85
C ILE A 95 -0.76 -6.36 9.61
N ARG A 96 -1.62 -5.94 10.53
CA ARG A 96 -2.20 -4.60 10.55
C ARG A 96 -1.52 -3.75 11.61
N VAL A 97 -1.00 -2.60 11.21
CA VAL A 97 -0.42 -1.62 12.15
C VAL A 97 -1.43 -0.53 12.41
N LEU A 98 -1.94 -0.45 13.65
CA LEU A 98 -2.98 0.50 14.03
C LEU A 98 -2.44 1.80 14.62
N ARG A 99 -1.22 1.81 15.19
CA ARG A 99 -0.71 2.97 15.93
C ARG A 99 -0.35 4.18 15.07
N SER A 100 -0.21 4.00 13.76
CA SER A 100 0.16 5.06 12.83
C SER A 100 -0.45 4.82 11.45
N SER A 101 -0.83 5.89 10.78
CA SER A 101 -1.18 5.91 9.35
C SER A 101 0.02 6.25 8.46
N ASP A 102 1.18 6.55 9.03
CA ASP A 102 2.41 6.79 8.27
C ASP A 102 3.02 5.46 7.82
N VAL A 103 3.33 5.37 6.51
CA VAL A 103 3.79 4.12 5.89
C VAL A 103 5.18 3.72 6.38
N ALA A 104 6.07 4.69 6.65
CA ALA A 104 7.42 4.40 7.09
C ALA A 104 7.44 3.88 8.54
N PHE A 105 6.66 4.49 9.43
CA PHE A 105 6.50 4.00 10.80
C PHE A 105 5.83 2.63 10.85
N ALA A 106 4.81 2.39 10.02
CA ALA A 106 4.16 1.08 9.95
C ALA A 106 5.14 -0.02 9.50
N ALA A 107 5.92 0.26 8.44
CA ALA A 107 6.95 -0.66 7.97
C ALA A 107 8.06 -0.88 9.01
N HIS A 108 8.55 0.19 9.63
CA HIS A 108 9.59 0.09 10.67
C HIS A 108 9.14 -0.78 11.85
N ASP A 109 7.90 -0.65 12.31
CA ASP A 109 7.38 -1.52 13.38
C ASP A 109 7.33 -2.98 12.93
N ALA A 110 6.91 -3.22 11.70
CA ALA A 110 6.83 -4.56 11.14
C ALA A 110 8.22 -5.21 10.99
N THR A 111 9.27 -4.45 10.68
CA THR A 111 10.63 -5.01 10.58
C THR A 111 11.11 -5.63 11.89
N LYS A 112 10.66 -5.11 13.04
CA LYS A 112 10.99 -5.65 14.37
C LYS A 112 10.31 -6.99 14.66
N LEU A 113 9.21 -7.26 13.94
CA LEU A 113 8.47 -8.52 14.04
C LEU A 113 8.87 -9.51 12.94
N SER A 114 9.51 -9.06 11.87
CA SER A 114 9.99 -9.93 10.80
C SER A 114 11.25 -10.67 11.21
N GLY A 115 11.27 -11.98 10.99
CA GLY A 115 12.46 -12.80 11.28
C GLY A 115 13.63 -12.48 10.35
N SER A 116 13.39 -11.99 9.12
CA SER A 116 14.43 -11.47 8.22
C SER A 116 14.83 -10.04 8.56
N GLY A 117 14.01 -9.32 9.31
CA GLY A 117 14.19 -7.88 9.53
C GLY A 117 13.73 -7.00 8.36
N ILE A 118 13.10 -7.58 7.33
CA ILE A 118 12.55 -6.85 6.17
C ILE A 118 11.02 -6.81 6.23
N ALA A 119 10.46 -5.65 5.93
CA ALA A 119 9.01 -5.50 5.83
C ALA A 119 8.61 -4.52 4.72
N ILE A 120 7.43 -4.72 4.18
CA ILE A 120 6.74 -3.79 3.29
C ILE A 120 5.67 -3.07 4.12
N GLY A 121 5.63 -1.74 4.08
CA GLY A 121 4.50 -0.97 4.58
C GLY A 121 3.63 -0.51 3.43
N ILE A 122 2.30 -0.55 3.59
CA ILE A 122 1.36 -0.05 2.59
C ILE A 122 0.18 0.66 3.22
N GLN A 123 -0.11 1.87 2.72
CA GLN A 123 -1.32 2.63 3.03
C GLN A 123 -2.48 2.22 2.14
N SER A 124 -3.71 2.43 2.61
CA SER A 124 -4.93 2.17 1.82
C SER A 124 -4.95 2.89 0.47
N ARG A 125 -4.39 4.10 0.38
CA ARG A 125 -4.27 4.82 -0.91
C ARG A 125 -3.24 4.23 -1.86
N GLY A 126 -2.40 3.28 -1.42
CA GLY A 126 -1.40 2.57 -2.22
C GLY A 126 0.05 3.01 -2.03
N THR A 127 0.34 4.09 -1.28
CA THR A 127 1.73 4.47 -0.96
C THR A 127 2.43 3.32 -0.23
N THR A 128 3.59 2.93 -0.71
CA THR A 128 4.30 1.73 -0.26
C THR A 128 5.77 2.02 0.01
N VAL A 129 6.37 1.28 0.93
CA VAL A 129 7.79 1.36 1.30
C VAL A 129 8.33 -0.02 1.60
N ILE A 130 9.59 -0.30 1.21
CA ILE A 130 10.37 -1.44 1.71
C ILE A 130 11.32 -0.91 2.79
N HIS A 131 11.27 -1.50 3.95
CA HIS A 131 12.03 -1.08 5.12
C HIS A 131 12.87 -2.23 5.70
N GLN A 132 13.97 -1.87 6.37
CA GLN A 132 14.87 -2.79 7.07
C GLN A 132 14.99 -2.41 8.54
N LYS A 133 15.14 -3.40 9.41
CA LYS A 133 15.16 -3.27 10.87
C LYS A 133 16.22 -2.29 11.39
N ASP A 134 17.39 -2.28 10.77
CA ASP A 134 18.56 -1.50 11.21
C ASP A 134 18.53 -0.04 10.73
N LEU A 135 17.54 0.32 9.90
CA LEU A 135 17.36 1.69 9.44
C LEU A 135 16.53 2.52 10.43
N PRO A 136 16.81 3.81 10.58
CA PRO A 136 15.93 4.73 11.30
C PRO A 136 14.52 4.77 10.68
N PRO A 137 13.47 5.10 11.44
CA PRO A 137 12.08 4.99 10.97
C PRO A 137 11.74 5.74 9.68
N LEU A 138 12.43 6.86 9.40
CA LEU A 138 12.20 7.66 8.18
C LEU A 138 13.16 7.32 7.03
N SER A 139 14.11 6.41 7.26
CA SER A 139 14.94 5.84 6.21
C SER A 139 14.29 4.57 5.66
N ASN A 140 14.55 4.26 4.41
CA ASN A 140 13.96 3.08 3.76
C ASN A 140 14.90 2.53 2.69
N LEU A 141 14.69 1.29 2.27
CA LEU A 141 15.39 0.70 1.13
C LEU A 141 14.81 1.23 -0.18
N GLU A 142 13.48 1.22 -0.30
CA GLU A 142 12.77 1.74 -1.47
C GLU A 142 11.47 2.43 -1.05
N LEU A 143 11.14 3.58 -1.66
CA LEU A 143 9.93 4.35 -1.39
C LEU A 143 9.12 4.59 -2.67
N PHE A 144 7.86 4.23 -2.64
CA PHE A 144 6.87 4.37 -3.71
C PHE A 144 5.81 5.39 -3.30
N SER A 145 6.19 6.67 -3.30
CA SER A 145 5.37 7.77 -2.79
C SER A 145 4.25 8.20 -3.72
N GLN A 146 4.43 8.04 -5.04
CA GLN A 146 3.44 8.45 -6.05
C GLN A 146 2.44 7.32 -6.32
N SER A 147 1.61 7.00 -5.34
CA SER A 147 0.62 5.92 -5.42
C SER A 147 -0.30 5.96 -6.66
N PRO A 148 -0.64 7.11 -7.28
CA PRO A 148 -1.39 7.11 -8.54
C PRO A 148 -0.69 6.45 -9.72
N LEU A 149 0.63 6.26 -9.65
CA LEU A 149 1.44 5.69 -10.73
C LEU A 149 1.79 4.21 -10.51
N LEU A 150 1.35 3.63 -9.39
CA LEU A 150 1.59 2.23 -9.06
C LEU A 150 0.52 1.35 -9.70
N ASP A 151 0.95 0.38 -10.46
CA ASP A 151 0.12 -0.68 -11.04
C ASP A 151 0.43 -2.05 -10.38
N LEU A 152 -0.28 -3.08 -10.77
CA LEU A 152 -0.14 -4.42 -10.20
C LEU A 152 1.24 -5.03 -10.43
N GLU A 153 1.86 -4.76 -11.58
CA GLU A 153 3.21 -5.23 -11.89
C GLU A 153 4.25 -4.60 -10.94
N VAL A 154 4.12 -3.30 -10.65
CA VAL A 154 4.99 -2.62 -9.68
C VAL A 154 4.83 -3.24 -8.29
N TYR A 155 3.60 -3.53 -7.84
CA TYR A 155 3.38 -4.20 -6.55
C TYR A 155 4.02 -5.60 -6.49
N ARG A 156 4.00 -6.34 -7.60
CA ARG A 156 4.69 -7.64 -7.69
C ARG A 156 6.21 -7.49 -7.60
N GLN A 157 6.78 -6.52 -8.29
CA GLN A 157 8.22 -6.21 -8.22
C GLN A 157 8.64 -5.75 -6.82
N ILE A 158 7.81 -4.97 -6.12
CA ILE A 158 8.03 -4.60 -4.71
C ILE A 158 8.13 -5.86 -3.85
N GLY A 159 7.23 -6.82 -4.03
CA GLY A 159 7.28 -8.11 -3.33
C GLY A 159 8.58 -8.86 -3.59
N ARG A 160 8.99 -8.98 -4.85
CA ARG A 160 10.25 -9.64 -5.25
C ARG A 160 11.47 -8.97 -4.63
N ASN A 161 11.56 -7.63 -4.70
CA ASN A 161 12.71 -6.91 -4.13
C ASN A 161 12.76 -7.06 -2.60
N ALA A 162 11.63 -6.97 -1.92
CA ALA A 162 11.58 -7.20 -0.47
C ALA A 162 12.08 -8.60 -0.10
N ALA A 163 11.72 -9.62 -0.87
CA ALA A 163 12.21 -10.99 -0.66
C ALA A 163 13.72 -11.11 -0.94
N LYS A 164 14.24 -10.46 -1.97
CA LYS A 164 15.69 -10.41 -2.25
C LYS A 164 16.46 -9.75 -1.12
N TYR A 165 15.97 -8.60 -0.60
CA TYR A 165 16.57 -7.98 0.59
C TYR A 165 16.53 -8.93 1.80
N ALA A 166 15.45 -9.69 2.00
CA ALA A 166 15.35 -10.67 3.08
C ALA A 166 16.40 -11.80 2.96
N LYS A 167 16.78 -12.17 1.74
CA LYS A 167 17.87 -13.11 1.46
C LYS A 167 19.27 -12.47 1.58
N GLY A 168 19.37 -11.19 1.90
CA GLY A 168 20.65 -10.45 1.96
C GLY A 168 21.20 -10.04 0.60
N GLU A 169 20.40 -10.08 -0.45
CA GLU A 169 20.76 -9.63 -1.78
C GLU A 169 20.62 -8.10 -1.90
N SER A 170 21.27 -7.52 -2.90
CA SER A 170 21.14 -6.10 -3.27
C SER A 170 20.50 -5.99 -4.66
N PRO A 171 19.18 -6.10 -4.76
CA PRO A 171 18.49 -6.03 -6.03
C PRO A 171 18.59 -4.63 -6.65
N THR A 172 18.45 -4.57 -7.98
CA THR A 172 18.19 -3.28 -8.64
C THR A 172 16.86 -2.72 -8.14
N PRO A 173 16.82 -1.47 -7.67
CA PRO A 173 15.58 -0.86 -7.20
C PRO A 173 14.47 -0.92 -8.26
N VAL A 174 13.24 -1.10 -7.81
CA VAL A 174 12.06 -1.12 -8.70
C VAL A 174 11.96 0.23 -9.40
N PRO A 175 11.88 0.26 -10.75
CA PRO A 175 11.77 1.52 -11.49
C PRO A 175 10.54 2.32 -11.05
N THR A 176 10.75 3.55 -10.59
CA THR A 176 9.66 4.46 -10.23
C THR A 176 9.30 5.35 -11.41
N ARG A 177 8.00 5.45 -11.69
CA ARG A 177 7.47 6.46 -12.60
C ARG A 177 7.36 7.78 -11.84
N ASN A 178 7.67 8.89 -12.50
CA ASN A 178 7.50 10.22 -11.95
C ASN A 178 6.64 11.06 -12.90
N ASP A 179 5.51 11.56 -12.39
CA ASP A 179 4.63 12.48 -13.12
C ASP A 179 4.36 13.68 -12.20
N GLN A 180 4.84 14.84 -12.61
CA GLN A 180 4.64 16.08 -11.87
C GLN A 180 3.14 16.45 -11.72
N MET A 181 2.31 16.00 -12.64
CA MET A 181 0.86 16.24 -12.61
C MET A 181 0.08 15.26 -11.75
N ALA A 182 0.68 14.12 -11.36
CA ALA A 182 0.02 13.15 -10.50
C ALA A 182 -0.37 13.76 -9.14
N ARG A 183 0.52 14.55 -8.53
CA ARG A 183 0.26 15.20 -7.24
C ARG A 183 -0.89 16.22 -7.32
N PRO A 184 -0.88 17.24 -8.19
CA PRO A 184 -2.00 18.18 -8.31
C PRO A 184 -3.33 17.47 -8.63
N LYS A 185 -3.33 16.54 -9.59
CA LYS A 185 -4.53 15.83 -10.05
C LYS A 185 -5.20 15.01 -8.92
N PHE A 186 -4.42 14.41 -8.04
CA PHE A 186 -4.92 13.52 -6.99
C PHE A 186 -4.87 14.12 -5.59
N GLN A 187 -4.45 15.39 -5.43
CA GLN A 187 -4.21 16.01 -4.11
C GLN A 187 -5.45 15.95 -3.19
N ALA A 188 -6.60 16.39 -3.68
CA ALA A 188 -7.84 16.37 -2.89
C ALA A 188 -8.26 14.94 -2.51
N LYS A 189 -8.22 14.00 -3.47
CA LYS A 189 -8.54 12.59 -3.22
C LYS A 189 -7.56 11.97 -2.22
N ALA A 190 -6.26 12.26 -2.34
CA ALA A 190 -5.25 11.76 -1.42
C ALA A 190 -5.47 12.26 0.00
N ALA A 191 -5.86 13.54 0.18
CA ALA A 191 -6.18 14.11 1.48
C ALA A 191 -7.39 13.42 2.13
N VAL A 192 -8.48 13.22 1.38
CA VAL A 192 -9.69 12.53 1.86
C VAL A 192 -9.37 11.09 2.25
N LEU A 193 -8.62 10.34 1.43
CA LEU A 193 -8.25 8.96 1.74
C LEU A 193 -7.33 8.89 2.96
N HIS A 194 -6.44 9.89 3.15
CA HIS A 194 -5.59 9.96 4.33
C HIS A 194 -6.38 10.24 5.61
N ILE A 195 -7.35 11.16 5.57
CA ILE A 195 -8.25 11.42 6.69
C ILE A 195 -8.98 10.12 7.08
N LYS A 196 -9.58 9.43 6.11
CA LYS A 196 -10.25 8.14 6.34
C LYS A 196 -9.32 7.04 6.89
N GLU A 197 -8.02 7.10 6.60
CA GLU A 197 -7.02 6.20 7.18
C GLU A 197 -6.77 6.56 8.65
N THR A 198 -6.57 7.86 8.93
CA THR A 198 -6.22 8.35 10.28
C THR A 198 -7.35 8.22 11.29
N GLU A 199 -8.61 8.21 10.86
CA GLU A 199 -9.78 7.93 11.70
C GLU A 199 -9.70 6.58 12.42
N HIS A 200 -8.92 5.63 11.87
CA HIS A 200 -8.77 4.27 12.42
C HIS A 200 -7.44 4.06 13.14
N VAL A 201 -6.67 5.12 13.36
CA VAL A 201 -5.42 5.06 14.15
C VAL A 201 -5.78 4.93 15.64
N VAL A 202 -5.16 3.95 16.29
CA VAL A 202 -5.28 3.71 17.73
C VAL A 202 -3.91 3.87 18.37
N GLN A 203 -3.69 4.96 19.09
CA GLN A 203 -2.41 5.25 19.72
C GLN A 203 -1.99 4.14 20.70
N GLY A 204 -0.72 3.75 20.61
CA GLY A 204 -0.16 2.72 21.49
C GLY A 204 -0.62 1.29 21.16
N ALA A 205 -1.49 1.09 20.17
CA ALA A 205 -1.91 -0.24 19.78
C ALA A 205 -0.75 -1.06 19.23
N LYS A 206 -0.71 -2.33 19.61
CA LYS A 206 0.22 -3.30 19.05
C LYS A 206 -0.28 -3.78 17.68
N PRO A 207 0.65 -4.17 16.79
CA PRO A 207 0.26 -4.77 15.51
C PRO A 207 -0.57 -6.04 15.69
N ILE A 208 -1.51 -6.24 14.75
CA ILE A 208 -2.42 -7.39 14.73
C ILE A 208 -2.02 -8.34 13.62
N GLU A 209 -1.92 -9.62 13.92
CA GLU A 209 -1.71 -10.69 12.95
C GLU A 209 -2.96 -10.86 12.07
N LEU A 210 -2.74 -10.97 10.76
CA LEU A 210 -3.81 -11.21 9.80
C LEU A 210 -3.62 -12.55 9.09
N GLU A 211 -4.66 -13.36 9.12
CA GLU A 211 -4.80 -14.48 8.20
C GLU A 211 -5.51 -13.99 6.94
N TYR A 212 -4.98 -14.34 5.78
CA TYR A 212 -5.54 -13.94 4.49
C TYR A 212 -5.96 -15.15 3.66
N SER A 213 -7.05 -14.99 2.93
CA SER A 213 -7.47 -15.94 1.90
C SER A 213 -8.00 -15.21 0.68
N PHE A 214 -7.77 -15.76 -0.51
CA PHE A 214 -8.26 -15.26 -1.78
C PHE A 214 -9.25 -16.29 -2.37
N ASN A 215 -10.50 -15.85 -2.60
CA ASN A 215 -11.58 -16.68 -3.17
C ASN A 215 -11.79 -16.34 -4.64
#